data_5f171482499d08b6cbbf8063d08ac035
#
_entry.id   5f171482499d08b6cbbf8063d08ac035
#
_cell.length_a   1.000
_cell.length_b   1.000
_cell.length_c   1.000
_cell.angle_alpha   90.00
_cell.angle_beta   90.00
_cell.angle_gamma   90.00
#
_symmetry.space_group_name_H-M   'P 1'
#
loop_
_entity.id
_entity.type
_entity.pdbx_description
1 polymer ?
#
loop_
_entity_poly.entity_id
_entity_poly.type
_entity_poly.pdbx_seq_one_letter_code
_entity_poly.pdbx_strand_id
1 'polypeptide(L)'
;MEFPIISLKDFSSEFDKISKEIFKASQEWGFFILKDHGIDGINQMFDRAREFFDLPMDIKSEKILNEDPVGYDGHQNTTFAASEGMSFGLPAGQLSKSSNIHSWWNEDRISEVETFKAQCNELNLKIMSCFAVNMGLPKEFFVASHRQELPGNTLKLIKYPKMDQQPGESIPRLSEHTDWGSVTILFTESPGLEVRDPSNQWHEVPVIPGAVTVNIGDALSLWTGKQLKSTMHRISWDKVPRSQDRYSIPYFVHPNFDTNLQLNTLPDESDDQQLTYSDYYKVRLRLTWGSLEEKDGIKKFGDVDNKTLMRLRTLGVANAGILESHSVNL
;
A
#
# COMPACT_ATOMS: atom_id res chain seq x y z
N MET A 1 -14.61 11.64 16.99
CA MET A 1 -14.53 10.15 17.14
C MET A 1 -13.07 9.84 17.40
N GLU A 2 -12.78 9.01 18.42
CA GLU A 2 -11.40 8.67 18.76
C GLU A 2 -10.81 7.69 17.72
N PHE A 3 -9.54 7.85 17.39
CA PHE A 3 -8.86 7.01 16.38
C PHE A 3 -8.68 5.59 16.94
N PRO A 4 -8.99 4.51 16.17
CA PRO A 4 -8.97 3.14 16.70
C PRO A 4 -7.52 2.66 16.99
N ILE A 5 -7.28 2.23 18.22
CA ILE A 5 -6.02 1.63 18.68
C ILE A 5 -6.35 0.28 19.31
N ILE A 6 -5.81 -0.80 18.72
CA ILE A 6 -6.15 -2.18 19.08
C ILE A 6 -4.86 -2.91 19.46
N SER A 7 -4.87 -3.63 20.59
CA SER A 7 -3.76 -4.49 21.00
C SER A 7 -3.98 -5.91 20.51
N LEU A 8 -2.94 -6.51 19.95
CA LEU A 8 -2.92 -7.93 19.59
C LEU A 8 -2.36 -8.83 20.71
N LYS A 9 -2.14 -8.26 21.90
CA LYS A 9 -1.83 -9.07 23.08
C LYS A 9 -2.97 -10.07 23.27
N ASP A 10 -2.61 -11.31 23.52
CA ASP A 10 -3.58 -12.40 23.71
C ASP A 10 -4.50 -12.68 22.49
N PHE A 11 -4.05 -12.33 21.26
CA PHE A 11 -4.83 -12.48 20.02
C PHE A 11 -5.47 -13.86 19.87
N SER A 12 -4.75 -14.93 20.22
CA SER A 12 -5.26 -16.31 20.05
C SER A 12 -6.38 -16.64 21.02
N SER A 13 -6.34 -16.17 22.26
CA SER A 13 -7.33 -16.43 23.29
C SER A 13 -8.52 -15.45 23.22
N GLU A 14 -8.30 -14.23 22.74
CA GLU A 14 -9.33 -13.18 22.59
C GLU A 14 -9.72 -12.93 21.12
N PHE A 15 -9.55 -13.90 20.25
CA PHE A 15 -9.73 -13.76 18.80
C PHE A 15 -11.08 -13.12 18.44
N ASP A 16 -12.17 -13.61 19.01
CA ASP A 16 -13.52 -13.11 18.68
C ASP A 16 -13.72 -11.63 19.02
N LYS A 17 -13.14 -11.18 20.13
CA LYS A 17 -13.21 -9.78 20.54
C LYS A 17 -12.34 -8.91 19.66
N ILE A 18 -11.05 -9.26 19.53
CA ILE A 18 -10.08 -8.49 18.76
C ILE A 18 -10.46 -8.43 17.28
N SER A 19 -10.96 -9.54 16.71
CA SER A 19 -11.40 -9.57 15.32
C SER A 19 -12.58 -8.64 15.05
N LYS A 20 -13.53 -8.51 16.00
CA LYS A 20 -14.64 -7.56 15.91
C LYS A 20 -14.18 -6.10 16.00
N GLU A 21 -13.20 -5.80 16.86
CA GLU A 21 -12.61 -4.45 16.97
C GLU A 21 -11.92 -4.05 15.66
N ILE A 22 -11.11 -4.95 15.08
CA ILE A 22 -10.45 -4.75 13.76
C ILE A 22 -11.48 -4.54 12.66
N PHE A 23 -12.52 -5.39 12.59
CA PHE A 23 -13.55 -5.30 11.58
C PHE A 23 -14.35 -3.99 11.69
N LYS A 24 -14.75 -3.62 12.89
CA LYS A 24 -15.48 -2.35 13.16
C LYS A 24 -14.62 -1.13 12.76
N ALA A 25 -13.36 -1.09 13.16
CA ALA A 25 -12.45 -0.01 12.79
C ALA A 25 -12.30 0.12 11.27
N SER A 26 -12.26 -1.01 10.57
CA SER A 26 -12.18 -1.06 9.11
C SER A 26 -13.47 -0.61 8.41
N GLN A 27 -14.63 -0.81 9.05
CA GLN A 27 -15.91 -0.33 8.55
C GLN A 27 -16.12 1.18 8.79
N GLU A 28 -15.65 1.69 9.93
CA GLU A 28 -15.88 3.07 10.34
C GLU A 28 -14.83 4.02 9.74
N TRP A 29 -13.57 3.67 9.93
CA TRP A 29 -12.42 4.50 9.54
C TRP A 29 -11.68 4.01 8.29
N GLY A 30 -11.67 2.69 8.02
CA GLY A 30 -10.77 2.09 7.06
C GLY A 30 -9.30 2.14 7.48
N PHE A 31 -9.03 2.63 8.70
CA PHE A 31 -7.74 2.80 9.33
C PHE A 31 -7.78 2.42 10.80
N PHE A 32 -6.70 1.85 11.31
CA PHE A 32 -6.51 1.55 12.73
C PHE A 32 -5.04 1.37 13.07
N ILE A 33 -4.70 1.47 14.35
CA ILE A 33 -3.35 1.21 14.87
C ILE A 33 -3.35 -0.12 15.60
N LEU A 34 -2.34 -0.95 15.32
CA LEU A 34 -2.09 -2.21 16.02
C LEU A 34 -0.87 -2.10 16.91
N LYS A 35 -1.04 -2.49 18.17
CA LYS A 35 0.00 -2.68 19.17
C LYS A 35 0.23 -4.17 19.40
N ASP A 36 1.37 -4.52 19.96
CA ASP A 36 1.71 -5.90 20.32
C ASP A 36 1.63 -6.87 19.13
N HIS A 37 2.00 -6.38 17.93
CA HIS A 37 1.84 -7.09 16.65
C HIS A 37 2.91 -8.17 16.41
N GLY A 38 4.00 -8.18 17.18
CA GLY A 38 5.04 -9.22 17.14
C GLY A 38 6.01 -9.14 15.96
N ILE A 39 6.06 -8.01 15.23
CA ILE A 39 7.05 -7.79 14.18
C ILE A 39 8.30 -7.19 14.79
N ASP A 40 9.42 -7.86 14.61
CA ASP A 40 10.75 -7.44 15.04
C ASP A 40 11.52 -6.76 13.90
N GLY A 41 12.65 -6.11 14.22
CA GLY A 41 13.55 -5.52 13.23
C GLY A 41 13.08 -4.19 12.61
N ILE A 42 12.06 -3.54 13.17
CA ILE A 42 11.53 -2.25 12.67
C ILE A 42 12.63 -1.20 12.64
N ASN A 43 13.35 -1.00 13.75
CA ASN A 43 14.45 -0.04 13.82
C ASN A 43 15.55 -0.37 12.80
N GLN A 44 15.88 -1.66 12.64
CA GLN A 44 16.86 -2.10 11.65
C GLN A 44 16.44 -1.72 10.23
N MET A 45 15.17 -1.88 9.86
CA MET A 45 14.68 -1.46 8.55
C MET A 45 14.76 0.07 8.35
N PHE A 46 14.47 0.87 9.38
CA PHE A 46 14.68 2.31 9.32
C PHE A 46 16.16 2.67 9.18
N ASP A 47 17.07 1.98 9.87
CA ASP A 47 18.51 2.19 9.72
C ASP A 47 18.98 1.83 8.32
N ARG A 48 18.51 0.71 7.73
CA ARG A 48 18.80 0.36 6.33
C ARG A 48 18.26 1.41 5.35
N ALA A 49 17.09 1.99 5.63
CA ALA A 49 16.55 3.07 4.81
C ALA A 49 17.46 4.31 4.87
N ARG A 50 17.91 4.73 6.06
CA ARG A 50 18.84 5.86 6.23
C ARG A 50 20.14 5.60 5.50
N GLU A 51 20.79 4.47 5.76
CA GLU A 51 22.06 4.09 5.13
C GLU A 51 21.96 4.08 3.59
N PHE A 52 20.89 3.51 3.03
CA PHE A 52 20.72 3.45 1.58
C PHE A 52 20.46 4.83 0.97
N PHE A 53 19.56 5.63 1.55
CA PHE A 53 19.23 6.94 0.99
C PHE A 53 20.33 7.99 1.19
N ASP A 54 21.29 7.76 2.07
CA ASP A 54 22.48 8.60 2.26
C ASP A 54 23.58 8.31 1.23
N LEU A 55 23.45 7.25 0.42
CA LEU A 55 24.34 6.98 -0.71
C LEU A 55 24.28 8.11 -1.75
N PRO A 56 25.36 8.36 -2.49
CA PRO A 56 25.36 9.30 -3.61
C PRO A 56 24.27 8.96 -4.65
N MET A 57 23.73 9.98 -5.30
CA MET A 57 22.62 9.83 -6.24
C MET A 57 22.95 8.90 -7.42
N ASP A 58 24.14 9.01 -7.97
CA ASP A 58 24.63 8.16 -9.05
C ASP A 58 24.66 6.68 -8.65
N ILE A 59 25.00 6.39 -7.40
CA ILE A 59 24.99 5.02 -6.86
C ILE A 59 23.54 4.53 -6.71
N LYS A 60 22.66 5.28 -6.05
CA LYS A 60 21.27 4.87 -5.85
C LYS A 60 20.54 4.62 -7.18
N SER A 61 20.85 5.40 -8.21
CA SER A 61 20.19 5.38 -9.50
C SER A 61 20.68 4.27 -10.45
N GLU A 62 21.63 3.43 -10.05
CA GLU A 62 22.09 2.31 -10.88
C GLU A 62 20.99 1.30 -11.20
N LYS A 63 20.02 1.16 -10.30
CA LYS A 63 18.90 0.22 -10.42
C LYS A 63 17.57 0.93 -10.17
N ILE A 64 17.08 1.63 -11.19
CA ILE A 64 15.80 2.36 -11.13
C ILE A 64 14.64 1.38 -11.24
N LEU A 65 13.58 1.65 -10.47
CA LEU A 65 12.31 0.92 -10.54
C LEU A 65 11.75 0.97 -11.96
N ASN A 66 11.39 -0.21 -12.48
CA ASN A 66 10.86 -0.39 -13.82
C ASN A 66 9.72 -1.43 -13.79
N GLU A 67 9.56 -2.26 -14.83
CA GLU A 67 8.59 -3.36 -14.86
C GLU A 67 8.89 -4.46 -13.80
N ASP A 68 10.14 -4.61 -13.38
CA ASP A 68 10.50 -5.40 -12.19
C ASP A 68 10.13 -4.57 -10.95
N PRO A 69 9.25 -5.06 -10.06
CA PRO A 69 8.77 -4.30 -8.90
C PRO A 69 9.84 -4.14 -7.81
N VAL A 70 11.11 -4.25 -8.15
CA VAL A 70 12.28 -4.01 -7.30
C VAL A 70 13.09 -2.88 -7.88
N GLY A 71 13.56 -1.95 -7.06
CA GLY A 71 14.45 -0.89 -7.50
C GLY A 71 14.21 0.44 -6.80
N TYR A 72 15.09 1.39 -7.11
CA TYR A 72 15.06 2.74 -6.61
C TYR A 72 14.08 3.60 -7.41
N ASP A 73 13.23 4.31 -6.69
CA ASP A 73 12.29 5.28 -7.23
C ASP A 73 12.78 6.68 -6.79
N GLY A 74 13.68 7.23 -7.61
CA GLY A 74 14.33 8.51 -7.34
C GLY A 74 13.58 9.66 -7.95
N HIS A 75 13.45 10.72 -7.19
CA HIS A 75 13.14 12.09 -7.57
C HIS A 75 12.56 12.31 -8.95
N GLN A 76 11.38 11.94 -9.11
CA GLN A 76 10.59 12.77 -9.98
C GLN A 76 9.94 13.79 -9.05
N ASN A 77 10.33 15.05 -9.15
CA ASN A 77 9.57 16.17 -8.63
C ASN A 77 8.21 16.17 -9.30
N THR A 78 7.41 15.19 -8.93
CA THR A 78 6.05 15.08 -9.40
C THR A 78 5.20 15.98 -8.53
N THR A 79 4.16 16.52 -9.09
CA THR A 79 3.11 17.24 -8.36
C THR A 79 2.45 16.39 -7.27
N PHE A 80 2.78 15.09 -7.22
CA PHE A 80 2.20 14.13 -6.29
C PHE A 80 3.01 13.98 -4.99
N ALA A 81 4.33 13.85 -5.09
CA ALA A 81 5.20 13.71 -3.92
C ALA A 81 6.63 14.14 -4.22
N ALA A 82 7.31 14.70 -3.22
CA ALA A 82 8.74 14.94 -3.23
C ALA A 82 9.40 13.93 -2.28
N SER A 83 9.69 12.72 -2.78
CA SER A 83 10.23 11.62 -1.98
C SER A 83 11.17 10.74 -2.81
N GLU A 84 12.02 10.01 -2.11
CA GLU A 84 12.79 8.90 -2.65
C GLU A 84 12.21 7.58 -2.14
N GLY A 85 12.25 6.53 -2.96
CA GLY A 85 11.78 5.21 -2.60
C GLY A 85 12.73 4.10 -2.99
N MET A 86 12.72 2.99 -2.23
CA MET A 86 13.31 1.71 -2.62
C MET A 86 12.25 0.63 -2.45
N SER A 87 11.91 -0.06 -3.53
CA SER A 87 10.83 -1.04 -3.59
C SER A 87 11.36 -2.47 -3.63
N PHE A 88 10.66 -3.38 -2.94
CA PHE A 88 10.92 -4.83 -2.87
C PHE A 88 9.62 -5.58 -3.11
N GLY A 89 9.15 -5.64 -4.37
CA GLY A 89 7.80 -6.06 -4.73
C GLY A 89 7.67 -7.50 -5.23
N LEU A 90 8.74 -8.30 -5.20
CA LEU A 90 8.67 -9.70 -5.64
C LEU A 90 8.04 -10.62 -4.58
N PRO A 91 7.49 -11.78 -4.99
CA PRO A 91 7.09 -12.83 -4.09
C PRO A 91 8.19 -13.25 -3.12
N ALA A 92 7.82 -13.86 -2.00
CA ALA A 92 8.75 -14.31 -0.96
C ALA A 92 9.87 -15.21 -1.50
N GLY A 93 11.10 -14.96 -1.06
CA GLY A 93 12.29 -15.71 -1.46
C GLY A 93 12.76 -15.49 -2.90
N GLN A 94 12.27 -14.44 -3.56
CA GLN A 94 12.64 -14.13 -4.95
C GLN A 94 13.45 -12.84 -5.11
N LEU A 95 13.64 -12.03 -4.06
CA LEU A 95 14.38 -10.77 -4.16
C LEU A 95 15.80 -10.96 -4.66
N SER A 96 16.51 -11.99 -4.18
CA SER A 96 17.88 -12.30 -4.62
C SER A 96 17.99 -12.71 -6.09
N LYS A 97 16.86 -13.04 -6.74
CA LYS A 97 16.80 -13.41 -8.16
C LYS A 97 16.54 -12.21 -9.08
N SER A 98 16.17 -11.05 -8.53
CA SER A 98 15.93 -9.85 -9.32
C SER A 98 17.25 -9.34 -9.92
N SER A 99 17.25 -9.10 -11.22
CA SER A 99 18.36 -8.42 -11.90
C SER A 99 18.39 -6.92 -11.58
N ASN A 100 17.33 -6.40 -10.98
CA ASN A 100 17.17 -4.98 -10.69
C ASN A 100 17.41 -4.62 -9.21
N ILE A 101 17.88 -5.59 -8.40
CA ILE A 101 18.35 -5.30 -7.05
C ILE A 101 19.73 -4.64 -7.09
N HIS A 102 19.87 -3.51 -6.40
CA HIS A 102 21.16 -2.82 -6.32
C HIS A 102 22.15 -3.60 -5.45
N SER A 103 23.43 -3.63 -5.83
CA SER A 103 24.50 -4.42 -5.17
C SER A 103 24.72 -4.05 -3.70
N TRP A 104 24.37 -2.85 -3.28
CA TRP A 104 24.38 -2.46 -1.87
C TRP A 104 23.45 -3.34 -1.01
N TRP A 105 22.35 -3.85 -1.60
CA TRP A 105 21.48 -4.85 -0.99
C TRP A 105 22.07 -6.24 -1.16
N ASN A 106 23.17 -6.51 -0.44
CA ASN A 106 23.83 -7.81 -0.45
C ASN A 106 22.95 -8.91 0.17
N GLU A 107 23.42 -10.16 0.17
CA GLU A 107 22.66 -11.33 0.64
C GLU A 107 22.15 -11.14 2.08
N ASP A 108 22.97 -10.61 2.99
CA ASP A 108 22.58 -10.40 4.39
C ASP A 108 21.43 -9.38 4.50
N ARG A 109 21.54 -8.24 3.81
CA ARG A 109 20.50 -7.20 3.81
C ARG A 109 19.21 -7.67 3.11
N ILE A 110 19.33 -8.45 2.05
CA ILE A 110 18.17 -9.08 1.39
C ILE A 110 17.50 -10.07 2.36
N SER A 111 18.26 -10.87 3.11
CA SER A 111 17.71 -11.78 4.11
C SER A 111 16.97 -11.03 5.23
N GLU A 112 17.48 -9.88 5.68
CA GLU A 112 16.80 -8.99 6.62
C GLU A 112 15.45 -8.51 6.06
N VAL A 113 15.42 -8.05 4.80
CA VAL A 113 14.21 -7.59 4.11
C VAL A 113 13.19 -8.73 3.96
N GLU A 114 13.63 -9.92 3.52
CA GLU A 114 12.74 -11.09 3.37
C GLU A 114 12.16 -11.53 4.71
N THR A 115 12.96 -11.54 5.77
CA THR A 115 12.51 -11.86 7.13
C THR A 115 11.46 -10.86 7.60
N PHE A 116 11.69 -9.57 7.38
CA PHE A 116 10.74 -8.51 7.74
C PHE A 116 9.44 -8.62 6.95
N LYS A 117 9.53 -8.86 5.62
CA LYS A 117 8.35 -9.11 4.77
C LYS A 117 7.56 -10.33 5.23
N ALA A 118 8.22 -11.41 5.65
CA ALA A 118 7.54 -12.61 6.15
C ALA A 118 6.72 -12.30 7.41
N GLN A 119 7.28 -11.58 8.39
CA GLN A 119 6.57 -11.16 9.59
C GLN A 119 5.37 -10.23 9.28
N CYS A 120 5.54 -9.27 8.35
CA CYS A 120 4.44 -8.43 7.88
C CYS A 120 3.33 -9.26 7.25
N ASN A 121 3.68 -10.29 6.48
CA ASN A 121 2.68 -11.18 5.89
C ASN A 121 1.95 -12.04 6.93
N GLU A 122 2.63 -12.52 7.96
CA GLU A 122 1.95 -13.24 9.07
C GLU A 122 0.91 -12.34 9.76
N LEU A 123 1.24 -11.07 10.00
CA LEU A 123 0.27 -10.10 10.52
C LEU A 123 -0.89 -9.88 9.54
N ASN A 124 -0.60 -9.74 8.25
CA ASN A 124 -1.63 -9.65 7.21
C ASN A 124 -2.60 -10.83 7.27
N LEU A 125 -2.12 -12.07 7.33
CA LEU A 125 -2.97 -13.27 7.36
C LEU A 125 -3.87 -13.32 8.61
N LYS A 126 -3.39 -12.84 9.76
CA LYS A 126 -4.23 -12.67 10.96
C LYS A 126 -5.36 -11.66 10.70
N ILE A 127 -5.06 -10.51 10.08
CA ILE A 127 -6.05 -9.48 9.74
C ILE A 127 -7.07 -10.02 8.74
N MET A 128 -6.63 -10.73 7.69
CA MET A 128 -7.51 -11.36 6.69
C MET A 128 -8.48 -12.36 7.33
N SER A 129 -7.99 -13.15 8.29
CA SER A 129 -8.83 -14.08 9.06
C SER A 129 -9.89 -13.36 9.88
N CYS A 130 -9.55 -12.20 10.48
CA CYS A 130 -10.52 -11.38 11.21
C CYS A 130 -11.66 -10.88 10.29
N PHE A 131 -11.33 -10.43 9.10
CA PHE A 131 -12.34 -9.98 8.14
C PHE A 131 -13.25 -11.11 7.69
N ALA A 132 -12.68 -12.26 7.32
CA ALA A 132 -13.45 -13.41 6.86
C ALA A 132 -14.50 -13.84 7.91
N VAL A 133 -14.09 -14.05 9.16
CA VAL A 133 -14.98 -14.53 10.23
C VAL A 133 -16.09 -13.53 10.51
N ASN A 134 -15.79 -12.22 10.57
CA ASN A 134 -16.81 -11.19 10.85
C ASN A 134 -17.76 -10.92 9.66
N MET A 135 -17.41 -11.39 8.46
CA MET A 135 -18.30 -11.40 7.30
C MET A 135 -19.08 -12.72 7.16
N GLY A 136 -18.96 -13.66 8.10
CA GLY A 136 -19.61 -14.96 8.04
C GLY A 136 -19.00 -15.92 7.01
N LEU A 137 -17.77 -15.67 6.58
CA LEU A 137 -17.03 -16.49 5.63
C LEU A 137 -16.10 -17.49 6.36
N PRO A 138 -15.66 -18.56 5.69
CA PRO A 138 -14.61 -19.42 6.23
C PRO A 138 -13.37 -18.60 6.58
N LYS A 139 -12.72 -18.90 7.69
CA LYS A 139 -11.56 -18.16 8.23
C LYS A 139 -10.44 -17.97 7.20
N GLU A 140 -10.25 -18.95 6.33
CA GLU A 140 -9.22 -19.00 5.29
C GLU A 140 -9.62 -18.29 3.98
N PHE A 141 -10.82 -17.76 3.87
CA PHE A 141 -11.36 -17.24 2.61
C PHE A 141 -10.46 -16.20 1.97
N PHE A 142 -10.13 -15.11 2.68
CA PHE A 142 -9.21 -14.11 2.17
C PHE A 142 -7.75 -14.57 2.23
N VAL A 143 -7.38 -15.39 3.21
CA VAL A 143 -6.04 -15.97 3.39
C VAL A 143 -5.62 -16.77 2.15
N ALA A 144 -6.53 -17.59 1.59
CA ALA A 144 -6.25 -18.41 0.41
C ALA A 144 -5.90 -17.61 -0.84
N SER A 145 -6.31 -16.36 -0.90
CA SER A 145 -6.00 -15.43 -2.01
C SER A 145 -4.80 -14.53 -1.77
N HIS A 146 -4.06 -14.75 -0.67
CA HIS A 146 -2.85 -14.00 -0.31
C HIS A 146 -1.65 -14.94 -0.11
N ARG A 147 -1.44 -15.85 -1.09
CA ARG A 147 -0.40 -16.91 -1.03
C ARG A 147 1.03 -16.38 -1.27
N GLN A 148 1.22 -15.07 -1.37
CA GLN A 148 2.49 -14.44 -1.75
C GLN A 148 3.00 -14.88 -3.14
N GLU A 149 2.08 -15.12 -4.06
CA GLU A 149 2.36 -15.31 -5.48
C GLU A 149 2.33 -13.96 -6.21
N LEU A 150 2.33 -13.95 -7.53
CA LEU A 150 2.22 -12.70 -8.28
C LEU A 150 0.91 -11.94 -7.97
N PRO A 151 0.95 -10.63 -7.82
CA PRO A 151 2.09 -9.73 -8.09
C PRO A 151 3.18 -9.71 -7.01
N GLY A 152 2.96 -10.35 -5.88
CA GLY A 152 3.77 -10.26 -4.68
C GLY A 152 3.45 -9.02 -3.82
N ASN A 153 3.70 -9.16 -2.53
CA ASN A 153 3.55 -8.03 -1.60
C ASN A 153 4.78 -7.13 -1.67
N THR A 154 4.58 -5.82 -1.65
CA THR A 154 5.66 -4.84 -1.81
C THR A 154 6.01 -4.17 -0.48
N LEU A 155 7.22 -4.39 0.01
CA LEU A 155 7.82 -3.52 1.02
C LEU A 155 8.45 -2.33 0.31
N LYS A 156 8.17 -1.11 0.75
CA LYS A 156 8.79 0.10 0.22
C LYS A 156 9.41 0.91 1.34
N LEU A 157 10.69 1.24 1.22
CA LEU A 157 11.33 2.25 2.06
C LEU A 157 11.12 3.59 1.40
N ILE A 158 10.69 4.61 2.15
CA ILE A 158 10.42 5.94 1.61
C ILE A 158 11.11 6.99 2.48
N LYS A 159 11.89 7.87 1.84
CA LYS A 159 12.46 9.07 2.43
C LYS A 159 11.77 10.31 1.85
N TYR A 160 11.24 11.15 2.71
CA TYR A 160 10.81 12.51 2.39
C TYR A 160 11.90 13.46 2.86
N PRO A 161 12.73 14.02 1.97
CA PRO A 161 13.85 14.87 2.35
C PRO A 161 13.39 16.09 3.14
N LYS A 162 14.19 16.56 4.11
CA LYS A 162 13.97 17.86 4.74
C LYS A 162 13.91 18.95 3.67
N MET A 163 13.07 19.95 3.89
CA MET A 163 12.92 21.07 2.96
C MET A 163 12.81 22.37 3.76
N ASP A 164 13.73 23.29 3.49
CA ASP A 164 13.78 24.60 4.15
C ASP A 164 12.62 25.50 3.74
N GLN A 165 12.06 25.28 2.54
CA GLN A 165 10.93 26.02 2.00
C GLN A 165 9.84 25.06 1.51
N GLN A 166 8.60 25.35 1.88
CA GLN A 166 7.42 24.66 1.38
C GLN A 166 7.19 25.06 -0.07
N PRO A 167 7.06 24.11 -1.01
CA PRO A 167 6.72 24.43 -2.39
C PRO A 167 5.25 24.82 -2.48
N GLY A 168 4.94 26.11 -2.32
CA GLY A 168 3.58 26.65 -2.41
C GLY A 168 2.63 26.15 -1.31
N GLU A 169 1.66 26.97 -0.91
CA GLU A 169 0.75 26.66 0.21
C GLU A 169 -0.26 25.54 -0.09
N SER A 170 -0.40 25.11 -1.34
CA SER A 170 -1.45 24.19 -1.79
C SER A 170 -1.00 22.77 -2.12
N ILE A 171 0.31 22.47 -2.10
CA ILE A 171 0.82 21.13 -2.50
C ILE A 171 1.10 20.31 -1.24
N PRO A 172 0.38 19.20 -1.00
CA PRO A 172 0.68 18.31 0.13
C PRO A 172 2.04 17.62 -0.06
N ARG A 173 2.63 17.16 1.01
CA ARG A 173 3.90 16.40 0.99
C ARG A 173 3.75 15.08 0.23
N LEU A 174 2.61 14.45 0.38
CA LEU A 174 2.09 13.37 -0.43
C LEU A 174 0.62 13.68 -0.68
N SER A 175 0.22 13.74 -1.95
CA SER A 175 -1.16 14.06 -2.35
C SER A 175 -2.16 13.06 -1.81
N GLU A 176 -3.40 13.50 -1.67
CA GLU A 176 -4.48 12.64 -1.23
C GLU A 176 -4.72 11.48 -2.21
N HIS A 177 -4.82 10.28 -1.67
CA HIS A 177 -4.98 9.05 -2.44
C HIS A 177 -5.59 7.94 -1.59
N THR A 178 -5.91 6.83 -2.23
CA THR A 178 -6.21 5.54 -1.63
C THR A 178 -5.19 4.51 -2.11
N ASP A 179 -4.92 3.49 -1.29
CA ASP A 179 -4.04 2.38 -1.67
C ASP A 179 -4.78 1.38 -2.56
N TRP A 180 -4.06 0.71 -3.47
CA TRP A 180 -4.68 -0.16 -4.47
C TRP A 180 -4.94 -1.59 -4.01
N GLY A 181 -4.13 -2.09 -3.07
CA GLY A 181 -4.12 -3.48 -2.64
C GLY A 181 -5.26 -3.85 -1.70
N SER A 182 -5.02 -4.88 -0.91
CA SER A 182 -5.94 -5.34 0.14
C SER A 182 -5.80 -4.52 1.41
N VAL A 183 -4.60 -4.47 1.97
CA VAL A 183 -4.25 -3.65 3.15
C VAL A 183 -2.85 -3.10 2.98
N THR A 184 -2.57 -2.04 3.71
CA THR A 184 -1.20 -1.54 3.90
C THR A 184 -0.87 -1.59 5.39
N ILE A 185 0.30 -2.14 5.73
CA ILE A 185 0.88 -2.10 7.07
C ILE A 185 1.98 -1.05 7.03
N LEU A 186 1.77 0.06 7.73
CA LEU A 186 2.66 1.21 7.68
C LEU A 186 3.43 1.37 8.98
N PHE A 187 4.75 1.42 8.88
CA PHE A 187 5.67 1.80 9.93
C PHE A 187 6.11 3.25 9.73
N THR A 188 6.06 4.06 10.78
CA THR A 188 6.50 5.45 10.74
C THR A 188 6.99 5.89 12.13
N GLU A 189 8.06 6.69 12.13
CA GLU A 189 8.63 7.29 13.35
C GLU A 189 8.21 8.76 13.50
N SER A 190 7.55 9.33 12.49
CA SER A 190 7.25 10.75 12.42
C SER A 190 5.79 11.02 12.08
N PRO A 191 5.21 12.10 12.62
CA PRO A 191 3.84 12.52 12.33
C PRO A 191 3.63 12.95 10.88
N GLY A 192 2.40 13.36 10.55
CA GLY A 192 2.03 13.98 9.29
C GLY A 192 1.10 13.17 8.41
N LEU A 193 0.82 11.90 8.73
CA LEU A 193 -0.24 11.15 8.05
C LEU A 193 -1.60 11.66 8.53
N GLU A 194 -2.45 12.02 7.59
CA GLU A 194 -3.84 12.40 7.82
C GLU A 194 -4.78 11.51 7.03
N VAL A 195 -5.90 11.14 7.64
CA VAL A 195 -6.99 10.39 7.02
C VAL A 195 -8.27 11.23 6.99
N ARG A 196 -9.08 11.03 5.96
CA ARG A 196 -10.33 11.76 5.77
C ARG A 196 -11.50 10.93 6.30
N ASP A 197 -12.23 11.50 7.25
CA ASP A 197 -13.40 10.84 7.82
C ASP A 197 -14.64 10.92 6.89
N PRO A 198 -15.74 10.22 7.21
CA PRO A 198 -16.98 10.29 6.42
C PRO A 198 -17.61 11.68 6.36
N SER A 199 -17.28 12.59 7.28
CA SER A 199 -17.75 13.99 7.27
C SER A 199 -16.82 14.90 6.47
N ASN A 200 -15.85 14.33 5.76
CA ASN A 200 -14.88 15.02 4.91
C ASN A 200 -13.86 15.87 5.69
N GLN A 201 -13.64 15.54 6.97
CA GLN A 201 -12.65 16.21 7.82
C GLN A 201 -11.35 15.40 7.88
N TRP A 202 -10.22 16.10 7.87
CA TRP A 202 -8.91 15.48 8.01
C TRP A 202 -8.56 15.27 9.49
N HIS A 203 -8.14 14.07 9.82
CA HIS A 203 -7.68 13.67 11.15
C HIS A 203 -6.25 13.17 11.08
N GLU A 204 -5.41 13.66 11.97
CA GLU A 204 -4.05 13.17 12.11
C GLU A 204 -4.05 11.75 12.70
N VAL A 205 -3.27 10.86 12.08
CA VAL A 205 -3.03 9.52 12.59
C VAL A 205 -1.93 9.60 13.66
N PRO A 206 -2.20 9.22 14.92
CA PRO A 206 -1.19 9.31 15.97
C PRO A 206 -0.02 8.35 15.73
N VAL A 207 1.19 8.80 16.00
CA VAL A 207 2.39 7.95 16.00
C VAL A 207 2.59 7.38 17.38
N ILE A 208 2.51 6.06 17.49
CA ILE A 208 2.71 5.33 18.75
C ILE A 208 3.98 4.49 18.61
N PRO A 209 5.00 4.71 19.45
CA PRO A 209 6.21 3.90 19.40
C PRO A 209 5.93 2.40 19.50
N GLY A 210 6.51 1.61 18.61
CA GLY A 210 6.34 0.17 18.57
C GLY A 210 4.96 -0.33 18.06
N ALA A 211 4.12 0.57 17.53
CA ALA A 211 2.87 0.21 16.89
C ALA A 211 2.95 0.41 15.37
N VAL A 212 2.02 -0.20 14.65
CA VAL A 212 1.87 -0.04 13.20
C VAL A 212 0.50 0.52 12.86
N THR A 213 0.44 1.34 11.82
CA THR A 213 -0.82 1.78 11.23
C THR A 213 -1.24 0.79 10.13
N VAL A 214 -2.51 0.41 10.11
CA VAL A 214 -3.08 -0.45 9.07
C VAL A 214 -4.21 0.27 8.38
N ASN A 215 -4.25 0.22 7.06
CA ASN A 215 -5.37 0.73 6.28
C ASN A 215 -5.85 -0.26 5.22
N ILE A 216 -7.13 -0.15 4.90
CA ILE A 216 -7.79 -0.92 3.85
C ILE A 216 -7.51 -0.28 2.50
N GLY A 217 -7.18 -1.11 1.52
CA GLY A 217 -7.00 -0.69 0.14
C GLY A 217 -8.25 -0.94 -0.73
N ASP A 218 -8.21 -0.35 -1.93
CA ASP A 218 -9.35 -0.34 -2.87
C ASP A 218 -9.77 -1.74 -3.31
N ALA A 219 -8.81 -2.66 -3.54
CA ALA A 219 -9.14 -4.02 -3.98
C ALA A 219 -9.95 -4.77 -2.94
N LEU A 220 -9.58 -4.71 -1.66
CA LEU A 220 -10.32 -5.35 -0.60
C LEU A 220 -11.66 -4.67 -0.34
N SER A 221 -11.70 -3.34 -0.42
CA SER A 221 -12.95 -2.59 -0.34
C SER A 221 -13.93 -3.01 -1.44
N LEU A 222 -13.46 -3.11 -2.68
CA LEU A 222 -14.25 -3.60 -3.80
C LEU A 222 -14.72 -5.04 -3.57
N TRP A 223 -13.80 -5.93 -3.22
CA TRP A 223 -14.07 -7.33 -3.00
C TRP A 223 -15.11 -7.58 -1.90
N THR A 224 -15.10 -6.76 -0.85
CA THR A 224 -16.07 -6.84 0.25
C THR A 224 -17.37 -6.07 0.01
N GLY A 225 -17.62 -5.62 -1.24
CA GLY A 225 -18.80 -4.81 -1.56
C GLY A 225 -18.85 -3.49 -0.79
N LYS A 226 -17.69 -2.91 -0.51
CA LYS A 226 -17.50 -1.66 0.25
C LYS A 226 -17.91 -1.75 1.73
N GLN A 227 -18.03 -2.96 2.29
CA GLN A 227 -18.21 -3.13 3.73
C GLN A 227 -16.97 -2.68 4.50
N LEU A 228 -15.77 -2.93 3.95
CA LEU A 228 -14.52 -2.37 4.45
C LEU A 228 -14.17 -1.13 3.64
N LYS A 229 -13.83 -0.04 4.31
CA LYS A 229 -13.61 1.25 3.66
C LYS A 229 -12.17 1.42 3.22
N SER A 230 -11.94 1.70 1.95
CA SER A 230 -10.71 2.33 1.50
C SER A 230 -10.84 3.84 1.70
N THR A 231 -9.96 4.42 2.49
CA THR A 231 -10.09 5.79 2.96
C THR A 231 -8.98 6.68 2.41
N MET A 232 -9.38 7.86 1.93
CA MET A 232 -8.46 8.89 1.44
C MET A 232 -7.50 9.31 2.55
N HIS A 233 -6.23 9.36 2.22
CA HIS A 233 -5.18 9.79 3.14
C HIS A 233 -4.11 10.59 2.41
N ARG A 234 -3.33 11.38 3.17
CA ARG A 234 -2.29 12.25 2.65
C ARG A 234 -1.20 12.48 3.68
N ILE A 235 -0.10 13.11 3.27
CA ILE A 235 0.89 13.68 4.18
C ILE A 235 0.86 15.19 4.02
N SER A 236 0.44 15.88 5.08
CA SER A 236 0.38 17.35 5.11
C SER A 236 1.72 17.95 5.50
N TRP A 237 2.09 19.08 4.85
CA TRP A 237 3.29 19.82 5.21
C TRP A 237 3.26 20.43 6.61
N ASP A 238 2.09 20.82 7.08
CA ASP A 238 1.92 21.51 8.36
C ASP A 238 2.20 20.59 9.55
N LYS A 239 2.14 19.27 9.32
CA LYS A 239 2.29 18.25 10.34
C LYS A 239 3.64 17.53 10.29
N VAL A 240 4.44 17.76 9.24
CA VAL A 240 5.75 17.12 9.06
C VAL A 240 6.85 18.00 9.62
N PRO A 241 7.79 17.49 10.42
CA PRO A 241 8.99 18.21 10.81
C PRO A 241 9.77 18.71 9.59
N ARG A 242 10.00 20.02 9.47
CA ARG A 242 10.71 20.60 8.31
C ARG A 242 12.23 20.50 8.40
N SER A 243 12.76 20.38 9.63
CA SER A 243 14.19 20.41 9.91
C SER A 243 14.90 19.06 9.76
N GLN A 244 14.15 18.00 9.52
CA GLN A 244 14.70 16.64 9.40
C GLN A 244 14.00 15.84 8.31
N ASP A 245 14.70 14.84 7.80
CA ASP A 245 14.12 13.87 6.87
C ASP A 245 13.03 13.06 7.60
N ARG A 246 11.95 12.75 6.86
CA ARG A 246 10.89 11.86 7.34
C ARG A 246 11.00 10.52 6.63
N TYR A 247 10.95 9.43 7.39
CA TYR A 247 10.95 8.09 6.84
C TYR A 247 9.63 7.38 7.10
N SER A 248 9.21 6.55 6.16
CA SER A 248 8.10 5.62 6.31
C SER A 248 8.36 4.32 5.56
N ILE A 249 7.80 3.23 6.06
CA ILE A 249 7.99 1.89 5.50
C ILE A 249 6.62 1.23 5.35
N PRO A 250 5.90 1.46 4.24
CA PRO A 250 4.67 0.74 3.93
C PRO A 250 4.99 -0.67 3.41
N TYR A 251 4.22 -1.64 3.88
CA TYR A 251 4.10 -2.97 3.32
C TYR A 251 2.74 -3.09 2.64
N PHE A 252 2.73 -3.02 1.32
CA PHE A 252 1.53 -3.12 0.49
C PHE A 252 1.19 -4.57 0.24
N VAL A 253 0.01 -4.99 0.67
CA VAL A 253 -0.50 -6.34 0.48
C VAL A 253 -1.42 -6.39 -0.73
N HIS A 254 -1.19 -7.37 -1.59
CA HIS A 254 -1.94 -7.59 -2.80
C HIS A 254 -2.58 -8.98 -2.81
N PRO A 255 -3.86 -9.11 -3.28
CA PRO A 255 -4.39 -10.41 -3.63
C PRO A 255 -3.57 -11.03 -4.78
N ASN A 256 -3.58 -12.34 -4.93
CA ASN A 256 -2.99 -12.98 -6.10
C ASN A 256 -3.74 -12.56 -7.38
N PHE A 257 -3.06 -12.55 -8.52
CA PHE A 257 -3.61 -12.08 -9.79
C PHE A 257 -4.87 -12.81 -10.24
N ASP A 258 -4.98 -14.11 -9.91
CA ASP A 258 -6.14 -14.95 -10.23
C ASP A 258 -7.35 -14.74 -9.29
N THR A 259 -7.22 -13.90 -8.26
CA THR A 259 -8.28 -13.66 -7.29
C THR A 259 -9.45 -12.93 -7.93
N ASN A 260 -10.65 -13.53 -7.86
CA ASN A 260 -11.89 -12.86 -8.22
C ASN A 260 -12.31 -11.87 -7.11
N LEU A 261 -12.43 -10.58 -7.47
CA LEU A 261 -12.79 -9.49 -6.53
C LEU A 261 -14.30 -9.34 -6.31
N GLN A 262 -15.07 -10.41 -6.46
CA GLN A 262 -16.52 -10.42 -6.27
C GLN A 262 -16.91 -11.50 -5.28
N LEU A 263 -17.55 -11.11 -4.16
CA LEU A 263 -18.04 -12.07 -3.16
C LEU A 263 -19.27 -12.85 -3.63
N ASN A 264 -20.10 -12.25 -4.48
CA ASN A 264 -21.41 -12.76 -4.88
C ASN A 264 -21.46 -12.97 -6.41
N THR A 265 -20.55 -13.75 -6.96
CA THR A 265 -20.77 -14.29 -8.29
C THR A 265 -21.82 -15.38 -8.18
N LEU A 266 -22.99 -15.15 -8.82
CA LEU A 266 -23.95 -16.21 -9.02
C LEU A 266 -23.26 -17.35 -9.80
N PRO A 267 -23.55 -18.63 -9.49
CA PRO A 267 -22.92 -19.78 -10.16
C PRO A 267 -23.06 -19.79 -11.71
N ASP A 268 -23.96 -18.98 -12.23
CA ASP A 268 -24.28 -18.89 -13.67
C ASP A 268 -23.62 -17.68 -14.40
N GLU A 269 -22.83 -16.86 -13.68
CA GLU A 269 -22.04 -15.84 -14.40
C GLU A 269 -20.90 -16.53 -15.16
N SER A 270 -20.89 -16.39 -16.49
CA SER A 270 -19.80 -16.87 -17.34
C SER A 270 -18.45 -16.30 -16.87
N ASP A 271 -17.35 -17.04 -17.04
CA ASP A 271 -15.99 -16.59 -16.72
C ASP A 271 -15.64 -15.21 -17.27
N ASP A 272 -16.27 -14.82 -18.41
CA ASP A 272 -16.16 -13.50 -19.03
C ASP A 272 -16.72 -12.34 -18.17
N GLN A 273 -17.40 -12.62 -17.06
CA GLN A 273 -17.98 -11.59 -16.19
C GLN A 273 -17.21 -11.40 -14.89
N GLN A 274 -16.25 -12.25 -14.60
CA GLN A 274 -15.43 -12.16 -13.38
C GLN A 274 -14.42 -11.01 -13.50
N LEU A 275 -14.27 -10.23 -12.43
CA LEU A 275 -13.24 -9.21 -12.30
C LEU A 275 -12.08 -9.78 -11.48
N THR A 276 -10.98 -10.10 -12.14
CA THR A 276 -9.78 -10.55 -11.44
C THR A 276 -8.97 -9.40 -10.86
N TYR A 277 -8.14 -9.68 -9.85
CA TYR A 277 -7.20 -8.68 -9.35
C TYR A 277 -6.20 -8.26 -10.45
N SER A 278 -5.80 -9.16 -11.34
CA SER A 278 -4.96 -8.84 -12.50
C SER A 278 -5.57 -7.74 -13.37
N ASP A 279 -6.86 -7.85 -13.68
CA ASP A 279 -7.56 -6.84 -14.51
C ASP A 279 -7.64 -5.49 -13.81
N TYR A 280 -8.01 -5.51 -12.53
CA TYR A 280 -8.01 -4.31 -11.68
C TYR A 280 -6.62 -3.65 -11.62
N TYR A 281 -5.57 -4.44 -11.36
CA TYR A 281 -4.20 -3.96 -11.22
C TYR A 281 -3.66 -3.31 -12.50
N LYS A 282 -3.90 -3.93 -13.67
CA LYS A 282 -3.54 -3.37 -14.99
C LYS A 282 -4.19 -2.01 -15.23
N VAL A 283 -5.48 -1.88 -14.88
CA VAL A 283 -6.19 -0.59 -15.02
C VAL A 283 -5.58 0.47 -14.10
N ARG A 284 -5.28 0.13 -12.85
CA ARG A 284 -4.63 1.08 -11.92
C ARG A 284 -3.26 1.53 -12.42
N LEU A 285 -2.44 0.61 -12.91
CA LEU A 285 -1.15 0.94 -13.52
C LEU A 285 -1.32 1.89 -14.70
N ARG A 286 -2.25 1.60 -15.62
CA ARG A 286 -2.52 2.45 -16.79
C ARG A 286 -3.00 3.85 -16.39
N LEU A 287 -3.88 3.97 -15.41
CA LEU A 287 -4.37 5.26 -14.93
C LEU A 287 -3.29 6.09 -14.24
N THR A 288 -2.33 5.43 -13.60
CA THR A 288 -1.26 6.11 -12.85
C THR A 288 -0.06 6.46 -13.73
N TRP A 289 0.31 5.58 -14.66
CA TRP A 289 1.55 5.68 -15.45
C TRP A 289 1.30 5.94 -16.94
N GLY A 290 0.07 5.85 -17.41
CA GLY A 290 -0.27 5.97 -18.84
C GLY A 290 0.09 7.31 -19.49
N SER A 291 0.29 8.35 -18.70
CA SER A 291 0.81 9.64 -19.19
C SER A 291 2.34 9.65 -19.43
N LEU A 292 3.06 8.60 -19.03
CA LEU A 292 4.50 8.47 -19.24
C LEU A 292 4.86 7.74 -20.54
N GLU A 293 3.90 7.02 -21.15
CA GLU A 293 4.13 6.24 -22.38
C GLU A 293 4.57 7.08 -23.60
N GLU A 294 4.21 8.36 -23.64
CA GLU A 294 4.56 9.22 -24.77
C GLU A 294 5.98 9.80 -24.71
N LYS A 295 6.65 9.76 -23.56
CA LYS A 295 7.93 10.49 -23.41
C LYS A 295 9.18 9.65 -23.57
N ASP A 296 9.18 8.35 -23.23
CA ASP A 296 10.43 7.59 -23.12
C ASP A 296 10.41 6.19 -23.76
N GLY A 297 9.42 5.84 -24.60
CA GLY A 297 9.42 4.56 -25.33
C GLY A 297 9.23 3.33 -24.43
N ILE A 298 8.74 3.50 -23.21
CA ILE A 298 8.47 2.42 -22.26
C ILE A 298 7.27 1.61 -22.74
N LYS A 299 7.45 0.29 -22.79
CA LYS A 299 6.51 -0.68 -23.30
C LYS A 299 5.13 -0.56 -22.65
N LYS A 300 4.09 -0.61 -23.50
CA LYS A 300 2.67 -0.66 -23.14
C LYS A 300 2.41 -1.72 -22.05
N PHE A 301 1.92 -1.29 -20.89
CA PHE A 301 1.20 -2.19 -19.99
C PHE A 301 0.04 -2.80 -20.79
N GLY A 302 -0.04 -4.13 -20.81
CA GLY A 302 -0.89 -4.90 -21.70
C GLY A 302 -2.29 -4.33 -21.88
N ASP A 303 -2.87 -4.52 -23.05
CA ASP A 303 -4.18 -3.96 -23.45
C ASP A 303 -5.25 -4.30 -22.40
N VAL A 304 -5.80 -3.27 -21.76
CA VAL A 304 -7.01 -3.39 -20.95
C VAL A 304 -8.18 -3.14 -21.87
N ASP A 305 -9.06 -4.11 -22.03
CA ASP A 305 -10.23 -3.95 -22.86
C ASP A 305 -11.20 -2.89 -22.32
N ASN A 306 -11.93 -2.25 -23.22
CA ASN A 306 -12.86 -1.18 -22.86
C ASN A 306 -14.00 -1.65 -21.93
N LYS A 307 -14.36 -2.93 -21.96
CA LYS A 307 -15.41 -3.53 -21.13
C LYS A 307 -14.94 -3.55 -19.65
N THR A 308 -13.72 -3.99 -19.40
CA THR A 308 -13.09 -3.96 -18.08
C THR A 308 -12.99 -2.53 -17.54
N LEU A 309 -12.56 -1.57 -18.36
CA LEU A 309 -12.52 -0.16 -17.98
C LEU A 309 -13.90 0.40 -17.60
N MET A 310 -14.93 0.12 -18.41
CA MET A 310 -16.30 0.55 -18.12
C MET A 310 -16.84 -0.10 -16.85
N ARG A 311 -16.58 -1.39 -16.65
CA ARG A 311 -17.01 -2.12 -15.45
C ARG A 311 -16.38 -1.52 -14.18
N LEU A 312 -15.09 -1.23 -14.18
CA LEU A 312 -14.42 -0.59 -13.05
C LEU A 312 -14.93 0.82 -12.80
N ARG A 313 -15.27 1.58 -13.85
CA ARG A 313 -15.94 2.88 -13.71
C ARG A 313 -17.31 2.75 -13.06
N THR A 314 -18.11 1.77 -13.47
CA THR A 314 -19.44 1.50 -12.90
C THR A 314 -19.33 1.11 -11.42
N LEU A 315 -18.29 0.40 -11.02
CA LEU A 315 -17.99 0.05 -9.64
C LEU A 315 -17.39 1.20 -8.82
N GLY A 316 -17.19 2.37 -9.43
CA GLY A 316 -16.65 3.57 -8.79
C GLY A 316 -15.16 3.51 -8.51
N VAL A 317 -14.43 2.55 -9.09
CA VAL A 317 -12.98 2.39 -8.88
C VAL A 317 -12.19 3.42 -9.71
N ALA A 318 -12.68 3.79 -10.88
CA ALA A 318 -12.03 4.74 -11.77
C ALA A 318 -12.15 6.22 -11.33
N ASN A 319 -12.98 6.52 -10.34
CA ASN A 319 -13.23 7.88 -9.86
C ASN A 319 -12.44 8.24 -8.58
N ALA A 320 -11.56 7.35 -8.09
CA ALA A 320 -10.76 7.63 -6.92
C ALA A 320 -9.60 8.60 -7.27
N GLY A 321 -9.82 9.87 -7.06
CA GLY A 321 -8.80 10.91 -6.81
C GLY A 321 -7.81 11.30 -7.92
N ILE A 322 -7.45 10.39 -8.81
CA ILE A 322 -6.42 10.65 -9.84
C ILE A 322 -7.02 11.23 -11.14
N LEU A 323 -8.31 10.99 -11.42
CA LEU A 323 -8.94 11.51 -12.64
C LEU A 323 -9.32 13.00 -12.55
N GLU A 324 -9.47 13.56 -11.35
CA GLU A 324 -9.74 15.00 -11.21
C GLU A 324 -8.51 15.87 -11.48
N SER A 325 -7.30 15.34 -11.34
CA SER A 325 -6.06 16.07 -11.63
C SER A 325 -5.64 16.04 -13.11
N HIS A 326 -6.22 15.16 -13.94
CA HIS A 326 -5.87 14.99 -15.35
C HIS A 326 -6.96 15.43 -16.33
N SER A 327 -8.14 15.83 -15.87
CA SER A 327 -9.25 16.29 -16.72
C SER A 327 -9.19 17.78 -17.10
N VAL A 328 -8.08 18.46 -16.87
CA VAL A 328 -7.93 19.88 -17.21
C VAL A 328 -7.25 20.12 -18.57
N ASN A 329 -6.86 19.07 -19.31
CA ASN A 329 -6.34 19.23 -20.69
C ASN A 329 -6.75 18.05 -21.59
N LEU A 330 -7.99 18.06 -22.04
CA LEU A 330 -8.44 17.51 -23.33
C LEU A 330 -9.36 18.50 -24.00
#